data_b50688e2fd21ab2436ce064d2a1f79e9
#
_entry.id   b50688e2fd21ab2436ce064d2a1f79e9
#
_cell.length_a   1.000
_cell.length_b   1.000
_cell.length_c   1.000
_cell.angle_alpha   90.00
_cell.angle_beta   90.00
_cell.angle_gamma   90.00
#
_symmetry.space_group_name_H-M   'P 1'
#
loop_
_entity.id
_entity.type
_entity.pdbx_description
1 polymer ?
#
loop_
_entity_poly.entity_id
_entity_poly.type
_entity_poly.pdbx_seq_one_letter_code
_entity_poly.pdbx_strand_id
1 'polypeptide(L)'
;MKPHPLKKLARYFIFIALSLVFIDFAMAEEDVAYLLTVSAKGDIATVRALLESGTNPNVRDIDNVTALMYAARKDKSEIVKALLERGADPNAKDNSGWTALMLAARKNYLKTAEALLNKGADPALRDVSGWSAMGMAATSGYSEMVGLLIERGMDVNTKSDDGKSVLMYAAKSGDVPTVKVLLAHGALIADRDRLKVNALMYGAREGNVAAVEALIDAGAKVDDYDQNKWTALSWAVRKKKVDVVQTLIAKGADVNHKDSEGTPPLQNAVLNGDALMVALLIKSGANVKAKDQYGLSALVYALKGKSPEIVKMIKDAGGNY
;
A
#
# COMPACT_ATOMS: atom_id res chain seq x y z
N MET A 1 3.27 45.67 62.53
CA MET A 1 3.37 44.21 62.87
C MET A 1 4.45 43.59 62.01
N LYS A 2 5.56 43.16 62.58
CA LYS A 2 6.62 42.47 61.82
C LYS A 2 6.16 41.00 61.56
N PRO A 3 6.30 40.45 60.36
CA PRO A 3 5.83 39.12 60.08
C PRO A 3 6.64 38.09 60.83
N HIS A 4 5.94 37.15 61.48
CA HIS A 4 6.47 36.09 62.33
C HIS A 4 7.53 35.24 61.56
N PRO A 5 8.72 34.96 62.12
CA PRO A 5 9.81 34.31 61.44
C PRO A 5 9.42 32.92 60.83
N LEU A 6 8.51 32.23 61.47
CA LEU A 6 7.97 30.94 60.98
C LEU A 6 7.24 31.05 59.61
N LYS A 7 6.59 32.17 59.32
CA LYS A 7 5.95 32.39 58.01
C LYS A 7 6.95 32.66 56.89
N LYS A 8 8.13 33.21 57.21
CA LYS A 8 9.20 33.37 56.23
C LYS A 8 9.89 32.03 55.92
N LEU A 9 10.13 31.17 56.92
CA LEU A 9 10.70 29.84 56.76
C LEU A 9 9.77 28.95 55.90
N ALA A 10 8.47 28.91 56.20
CA ALA A 10 7.50 28.16 55.41
C ALA A 10 7.45 28.59 53.91
N ARG A 11 7.57 29.90 53.63
CA ARG A 11 7.67 30.39 52.25
C ARG A 11 8.96 29.98 51.57
N TYR A 12 10.09 29.92 52.25
CA TYR A 12 11.34 29.43 51.70
C TYR A 12 11.30 27.94 51.40
N PHE A 13 10.71 27.10 52.28
CA PHE A 13 10.51 25.68 52.02
C PHE A 13 9.57 25.39 50.84
N ILE A 14 8.51 26.17 50.71
CA ILE A 14 7.60 26.07 49.56
C ILE A 14 8.31 26.48 48.27
N PHE A 15 9.15 27.53 48.31
CA PHE A 15 9.90 27.97 47.12
C PHE A 15 10.98 26.96 46.71
N ILE A 16 11.67 26.31 47.66
CA ILE A 16 12.63 25.24 47.38
C ILE A 16 11.92 23.99 46.89
N ALA A 17 10.81 23.61 47.47
CA ALA A 17 10.03 22.46 46.99
C ALA A 17 9.47 22.70 45.59
N LEU A 18 8.98 23.89 45.28
CA LEU A 18 8.55 24.27 43.91
C LEU A 18 9.71 24.30 42.94
N SER A 19 10.89 24.81 43.33
CA SER A 19 12.05 24.83 42.44
C SER A 19 12.59 23.42 42.15
N LEU A 20 12.57 22.51 43.14
CA LEU A 20 12.93 21.11 42.94
C LEU A 20 11.95 20.40 42.02
N VAL A 21 10.63 20.63 42.18
CA VAL A 21 9.61 20.08 41.27
C VAL A 21 9.76 20.63 39.83
N PHE A 22 10.12 21.93 39.68
CA PHE A 22 10.39 22.50 38.34
C PHE A 22 11.66 21.95 37.69
N ILE A 23 12.71 21.67 38.50
CA ILE A 23 13.94 21.06 38.01
C ILE A 23 13.70 19.61 37.59
N ASP A 24 12.97 18.82 38.41
CA ASP A 24 12.60 17.44 38.09
C ASP A 24 11.71 17.39 36.81
N PHE A 25 10.82 18.34 36.64
CA PHE A 25 9.97 18.42 35.44
C PHE A 25 10.76 18.79 34.17
N ALA A 26 11.70 19.75 34.27
CA ALA A 26 12.56 20.14 33.17
C ALA A 26 13.54 19.02 32.76
N MET A 27 14.11 18.31 33.76
CA MET A 27 14.97 17.14 33.51
C MET A 27 14.17 15.99 32.85
N ALA A 28 12.93 15.78 33.26
CA ALA A 28 12.07 14.76 32.66
C ALA A 28 11.73 15.05 31.20
N GLU A 29 11.53 16.33 30.82
CA GLU A 29 11.32 16.72 29.41
C GLU A 29 12.60 16.52 28.56
N GLU A 30 13.77 16.83 29.10
CA GLU A 30 15.05 16.56 28.43
C GLU A 30 15.27 15.07 28.22
N ASP A 31 15.00 14.23 29.22
CA ASP A 31 15.12 12.77 29.12
C ASP A 31 14.13 12.17 28.09
N VAL A 32 12.93 12.72 27.98
CA VAL A 32 11.95 12.34 26.95
C VAL A 32 12.49 12.58 25.56
N ALA A 33 12.91 13.80 25.24
CA ALA A 33 13.48 14.15 23.94
C ALA A 33 14.76 13.36 23.64
N TYR A 34 15.53 13.06 24.68
CA TYR A 34 16.77 12.30 24.56
C TYR A 34 16.52 10.84 24.25
N LEU A 35 15.56 10.15 24.93
CA LEU A 35 15.20 8.76 24.63
C LEU A 35 14.72 8.60 23.18
N LEU A 36 13.90 9.51 22.65
CA LEU A 36 13.46 9.49 21.25
C LEU A 36 14.66 9.59 20.30
N THR A 37 15.58 10.52 20.58
CA THR A 37 16.76 10.79 19.76
C THR A 37 17.71 9.59 19.71
N VAL A 38 18.08 9.03 20.86
CA VAL A 38 19.04 7.90 20.95
C VAL A 38 18.44 6.62 20.40
N SER A 39 17.12 6.44 20.51
CA SER A 39 16.40 5.33 19.88
C SER A 39 16.46 5.40 18.34
N ALA A 40 16.30 6.60 17.76
CA ALA A 40 16.46 6.80 16.33
C ALA A 40 17.91 6.61 15.84
N LYS A 41 18.89 7.02 16.64
CA LYS A 41 20.34 6.88 16.33
C LYS A 41 20.82 5.43 16.43
N GLY A 42 20.22 4.63 17.31
CA GLY A 42 20.63 3.25 17.53
C GLY A 42 21.61 3.07 18.70
N ASP A 43 21.67 4.03 19.62
CA ASP A 43 22.52 3.96 20.81
C ASP A 43 21.85 3.12 21.90
N ILE A 44 22.03 1.81 21.82
CA ILE A 44 21.44 0.83 22.75
C ILE A 44 21.94 1.00 24.18
N ALA A 45 23.20 1.42 24.36
CA ALA A 45 23.77 1.59 25.70
C ALA A 45 23.06 2.73 26.45
N THR A 46 22.91 3.87 25.79
CA THR A 46 22.20 5.02 26.35
C THR A 46 20.71 4.73 26.55
N VAL A 47 20.04 4.03 25.57
CA VAL A 47 18.65 3.62 25.75
C VAL A 47 18.46 2.76 27.00
N ARG A 48 19.32 1.74 27.23
CA ARG A 48 19.24 0.90 28.43
C ARG A 48 19.44 1.70 29.70
N ALA A 49 20.45 2.56 29.77
CA ALA A 49 20.71 3.40 30.92
C ALA A 49 19.51 4.29 31.29
N LEU A 50 18.87 4.94 30.27
CA LEU A 50 17.68 5.74 30.48
C LEU A 50 16.49 4.91 30.98
N LEU A 51 16.28 3.72 30.43
CA LEU A 51 15.21 2.83 30.87
C LEU A 51 15.48 2.26 32.29
N GLU A 52 16.71 2.05 32.65
CA GLU A 52 17.13 1.62 34.00
C GLU A 52 16.99 2.73 35.04
N SER A 53 17.20 3.98 34.66
CA SER A 53 16.95 5.15 35.54
C SER A 53 15.47 5.45 35.74
N GLY A 54 14.55 4.72 35.04
CA GLY A 54 13.12 4.88 35.20
C GLY A 54 12.46 5.79 34.17
N THR A 55 13.18 6.17 33.10
CA THR A 55 12.57 6.93 31.99
C THR A 55 11.40 6.13 31.38
N ASN A 56 10.24 6.77 31.23
CA ASN A 56 9.04 6.12 30.69
C ASN A 56 9.27 5.69 29.23
N PRO A 57 9.17 4.38 28.89
CA PRO A 57 9.37 3.89 27.51
C PRO A 57 8.27 4.34 26.52
N ASN A 58 7.15 4.85 27.04
CA ASN A 58 5.99 5.29 26.23
C ASN A 58 5.96 6.81 25.98
N VAL A 59 7.09 7.48 26.15
CA VAL A 59 7.24 8.91 25.83
C VAL A 59 6.93 9.15 24.35
N ARG A 60 6.36 10.32 24.05
CA ARG A 60 5.91 10.69 22.71
C ARG A 60 6.36 12.10 22.36
N ASP A 61 6.63 12.33 21.09
CA ASP A 61 6.80 13.69 20.57
C ASP A 61 5.45 14.36 20.26
N ILE A 62 5.50 15.56 19.68
CA ILE A 62 4.34 16.36 19.30
C ILE A 62 3.43 15.65 18.25
N ASP A 63 4.00 14.75 17.46
CA ASP A 63 3.28 13.95 16.46
C ASP A 63 2.80 12.60 17.02
N ASN A 64 2.87 12.42 18.35
CA ASN A 64 2.60 11.17 19.05
C ASN A 64 3.52 10.00 18.65
N VAL A 65 4.67 10.27 18.02
CA VAL A 65 5.65 9.25 17.67
C VAL A 65 6.42 8.81 18.91
N THR A 66 6.46 7.49 19.16
CA THR A 66 7.16 6.91 20.34
C THR A 66 8.61 6.55 20.03
N ALA A 67 9.41 6.32 21.09
CA ALA A 67 10.78 5.78 20.96
C ALA A 67 10.79 4.44 20.21
N LEU A 68 9.78 3.59 20.45
CA LEU A 68 9.59 2.32 19.75
C LEU A 68 9.39 2.52 18.25
N MET A 69 8.59 3.51 17.83
CA MET A 69 8.39 3.85 16.43
C MET A 69 9.65 4.40 15.78
N TYR A 70 10.39 5.25 16.47
CA TYR A 70 11.70 5.75 16.00
C TYR A 70 12.69 4.63 15.75
N ALA A 71 12.80 3.68 16.71
CA ALA A 71 13.67 2.51 16.59
C ALA A 71 13.21 1.60 15.44
N ALA A 72 11.91 1.30 15.32
CA ALA A 72 11.36 0.46 14.28
C ALA A 72 11.57 1.05 12.87
N ARG A 73 11.37 2.36 12.69
CA ARG A 73 11.59 3.05 11.42
C ARG A 73 13.04 2.99 10.93
N LYS A 74 14.00 2.76 11.83
CA LYS A 74 15.45 2.71 11.58
C LYS A 74 16.06 1.32 11.71
N ASP A 75 15.23 0.26 11.80
CA ASP A 75 15.63 -1.15 11.95
C ASP A 75 16.55 -1.39 13.17
N LYS A 76 16.27 -0.71 14.29
CA LYS A 76 17.05 -0.88 15.53
C LYS A 76 16.43 -1.99 16.39
N SER A 77 16.48 -3.23 15.90
CA SER A 77 15.78 -4.37 16.52
C SER A 77 16.17 -4.61 17.99
N GLU A 78 17.41 -4.37 18.38
CA GLU A 78 17.85 -4.52 19.78
C GLU A 78 17.25 -3.42 20.68
N ILE A 79 17.10 -2.20 20.18
CA ILE A 79 16.42 -1.12 20.91
C ILE A 79 14.93 -1.42 21.00
N VAL A 80 14.31 -1.92 19.90
CA VAL A 80 12.90 -2.36 19.92
C VAL A 80 12.69 -3.39 21.03
N LYS A 81 13.54 -4.41 21.14
CA LYS A 81 13.47 -5.41 22.22
C LYS A 81 13.59 -4.78 23.60
N ALA A 82 14.61 -3.93 23.81
CA ALA A 82 14.85 -3.29 25.10
C ALA A 82 13.67 -2.42 25.55
N LEU A 83 13.07 -1.64 24.63
CA LEU A 83 11.89 -0.82 24.91
C LEU A 83 10.69 -1.70 25.28
N LEU A 84 10.44 -2.77 24.51
CA LEU A 84 9.32 -3.70 24.75
C LEU A 84 9.49 -4.47 26.07
N GLU A 85 10.70 -4.86 26.45
CA GLU A 85 11.02 -5.49 27.74
C GLU A 85 10.75 -4.57 28.94
N ARG A 86 10.79 -3.26 28.74
CA ARG A 86 10.51 -2.24 29.76
C ARG A 86 9.09 -1.66 29.65
N GLY A 87 8.20 -2.33 28.91
CA GLY A 87 6.77 -2.00 28.86
C GLY A 87 6.40 -0.91 27.86
N ALA A 88 7.19 -0.74 26.78
CA ALA A 88 6.74 0.05 25.64
C ALA A 88 5.50 -0.60 25.01
N ASP A 89 4.48 0.20 24.71
CA ASP A 89 3.26 -0.25 24.04
C ASP A 89 3.53 -0.55 22.56
N PRO A 90 3.48 -1.84 22.14
CA PRO A 90 3.70 -2.22 20.73
C PRO A 90 2.61 -1.71 19.79
N ASN A 91 1.46 -1.33 20.34
CA ASN A 91 0.26 -0.93 19.60
C ASN A 91 0.02 0.59 19.61
N ALA A 92 0.94 1.36 20.18
CA ALA A 92 0.87 2.81 20.15
C ALA A 92 0.73 3.31 18.71
N LYS A 93 -0.10 4.35 18.52
CA LYS A 93 -0.32 5.01 17.24
C LYS A 93 0.18 6.45 17.28
N ASP A 94 0.78 6.90 16.18
CA ASP A 94 1.04 8.32 15.93
C ASP A 94 -0.23 9.05 15.45
N ASN A 95 -0.13 10.35 15.17
CA ASN A 95 -1.25 11.16 14.69
C ASN A 95 -1.85 10.69 13.36
N SER A 96 -1.10 9.94 12.56
CA SER A 96 -1.55 9.32 11.31
C SER A 96 -2.10 7.90 11.50
N GLY A 97 -2.12 7.41 12.74
CA GLY A 97 -2.57 6.05 13.08
C GLY A 97 -1.51 4.98 12.81
N TRP A 98 -0.25 5.36 12.51
CA TRP A 98 0.82 4.39 12.24
C TRP A 98 1.32 3.75 13.54
N THR A 99 1.62 2.45 13.45
CA THR A 99 2.25 1.69 14.52
C THR A 99 3.72 1.39 14.19
N ALA A 100 4.50 0.95 15.20
CA ALA A 100 5.87 0.49 14.99
C ALA A 100 5.94 -0.68 13.98
N LEU A 101 4.95 -1.59 14.01
CA LEU A 101 4.86 -2.72 13.08
C LEU A 101 4.64 -2.24 11.62
N MET A 102 3.78 -1.26 11.39
CA MET A 102 3.57 -0.68 10.06
C MET A 102 4.85 -0.05 9.50
N LEU A 103 5.61 0.66 10.34
CA LEU A 103 6.90 1.26 9.96
C LEU A 103 7.93 0.19 9.57
N ALA A 104 8.02 -0.91 10.32
CA ALA A 104 8.89 -2.04 10.02
C ALA A 104 8.45 -2.76 8.72
N ALA A 105 7.15 -3.03 8.58
CA ALA A 105 6.59 -3.73 7.43
C ALA A 105 6.79 -2.97 6.11
N ARG A 106 6.60 -1.65 6.12
CA ARG A 106 6.84 -0.78 4.96
C ARG A 106 8.28 -0.82 4.44
N LYS A 107 9.24 -1.23 5.26
CA LYS A 107 10.67 -1.26 4.96
C LYS A 107 11.27 -2.66 4.92
N ASN A 108 10.46 -3.70 5.06
CA ASN A 108 10.87 -5.10 5.13
C ASN A 108 11.87 -5.41 6.28
N TYR A 109 11.71 -4.76 7.41
CA TYR A 109 12.56 -4.98 8.58
C TYR A 109 12.06 -6.19 9.39
N LEU A 110 12.34 -7.40 8.88
CA LEU A 110 11.81 -8.67 9.40
C LEU A 110 12.14 -8.88 10.88
N LYS A 111 13.40 -8.71 11.28
CA LYS A 111 13.81 -8.89 12.68
C LYS A 111 13.09 -7.94 13.63
N THR A 112 12.89 -6.71 13.20
CA THR A 112 12.14 -5.70 13.97
C THR A 112 10.65 -6.06 14.03
N ALA A 113 10.05 -6.49 12.93
CA ALA A 113 8.66 -6.94 12.90
C ALA A 113 8.43 -8.18 13.78
N GLU A 114 9.32 -9.17 13.73
CA GLU A 114 9.29 -10.35 14.61
C GLU A 114 9.35 -9.98 16.09
N ALA A 115 10.26 -9.07 16.46
CA ALA A 115 10.38 -8.61 17.84
C ALA A 115 9.09 -7.94 18.35
N LEU A 116 8.46 -7.11 17.49
CA LEU A 116 7.19 -6.46 17.77
C LEU A 116 6.05 -7.47 17.92
N LEU A 117 5.92 -8.39 16.98
CA LEU A 117 4.88 -9.43 16.96
C LEU A 117 5.01 -10.38 18.16
N ASN A 118 6.24 -10.78 18.53
CA ASN A 118 6.50 -11.62 19.70
C ASN A 118 6.12 -10.94 21.03
N LYS A 119 5.98 -9.63 21.04
CA LYS A 119 5.61 -8.81 22.21
C LYS A 119 4.22 -8.21 22.11
N GLY A 120 3.35 -8.78 21.26
CA GLY A 120 1.93 -8.46 21.20
C GLY A 120 1.58 -7.27 20.32
N ALA A 121 2.43 -6.94 19.34
CA ALA A 121 1.98 -6.03 18.28
C ALA A 121 0.83 -6.65 17.51
N ASP A 122 -0.29 -5.93 17.40
CA ASP A 122 -1.47 -6.36 16.67
C ASP A 122 -1.30 -6.05 15.16
N PRO A 123 -1.14 -7.07 14.30
CA PRO A 123 -0.95 -6.86 12.87
C PRO A 123 -2.22 -6.36 12.16
N ALA A 124 -3.39 -6.47 12.80
CA ALA A 124 -4.67 -6.06 12.23
C ALA A 124 -4.94 -4.56 12.38
N LEU A 125 -4.14 -3.83 13.16
CA LEU A 125 -4.29 -2.38 13.30
C LEU A 125 -4.16 -1.68 11.94
N ARG A 126 -4.90 -0.57 11.81
CA ARG A 126 -4.95 0.25 10.59
C ARG A 126 -4.61 1.69 10.92
N ASP A 127 -4.01 2.36 9.95
CA ASP A 127 -3.81 3.80 9.97
C ASP A 127 -5.12 4.56 9.64
N VAL A 128 -5.06 5.89 9.63
CA VAL A 128 -6.23 6.75 9.34
C VAL A 128 -6.77 6.60 7.90
N SER A 129 -6.02 5.96 7.01
CA SER A 129 -6.42 5.66 5.62
C SER A 129 -6.88 4.22 5.44
N GLY A 130 -6.98 3.46 6.54
CA GLY A 130 -7.39 2.05 6.53
C GLY A 130 -6.29 1.07 6.11
N TRP A 131 -5.01 1.49 6.06
CA TRP A 131 -3.91 0.62 5.71
C TRP A 131 -3.41 -0.20 6.89
N SER A 132 -3.17 -1.50 6.65
CA SER A 132 -2.51 -2.41 7.58
C SER A 132 -1.04 -2.62 7.24
N ALA A 133 -0.28 -3.20 8.18
CA ALA A 133 1.11 -3.61 7.94
C ALA A 133 1.25 -4.52 6.70
N MET A 134 0.31 -5.47 6.51
CA MET A 134 0.32 -6.38 5.34
C MET A 134 0.06 -5.65 4.03
N GLY A 135 -0.89 -4.70 3.99
CA GLY A 135 -1.14 -3.88 2.81
C GLY A 135 0.10 -3.07 2.39
N MET A 136 0.83 -2.52 3.36
CA MET A 136 2.08 -1.79 3.11
C MET A 136 3.17 -2.70 2.56
N ALA A 137 3.35 -3.90 3.16
CA ALA A 137 4.32 -4.89 2.69
C ALA A 137 4.00 -5.37 1.27
N ALA A 138 2.73 -5.69 0.98
CA ALA A 138 2.30 -6.16 -0.34
C ALA A 138 2.46 -5.09 -1.43
N THR A 139 2.17 -3.83 -1.13
CA THR A 139 2.38 -2.71 -2.07
C THR A 139 3.85 -2.53 -2.43
N SER A 140 4.75 -2.86 -1.50
CA SER A 140 6.20 -2.74 -1.68
C SER A 140 6.85 -4.03 -2.24
N GLY A 141 6.09 -5.12 -2.44
CA GLY A 141 6.59 -6.39 -2.94
C GLY A 141 7.44 -7.17 -1.91
N TYR A 142 7.11 -7.06 -0.62
CA TYR A 142 7.86 -7.74 0.44
C TYR A 142 7.19 -9.06 0.84
N SER A 143 7.37 -10.08 0.01
CA SER A 143 6.72 -11.40 0.16
C SER A 143 7.03 -12.08 1.50
N GLU A 144 8.26 -11.98 2.00
CA GLU A 144 8.66 -12.53 3.30
C GLU A 144 7.91 -11.86 4.46
N MET A 145 7.77 -10.53 4.41
CA MET A 145 7.02 -9.79 5.42
C MET A 145 5.52 -10.16 5.37
N VAL A 146 4.96 -10.30 4.17
CA VAL A 146 3.57 -10.75 4.00
C VAL A 146 3.39 -12.15 4.58
N GLY A 147 4.30 -13.08 4.28
CA GLY A 147 4.31 -14.44 4.86
C GLY A 147 4.35 -14.42 6.39
N LEU A 148 5.28 -13.66 6.96
CA LEU A 148 5.41 -13.50 8.41
C LEU A 148 4.10 -13.00 9.07
N LEU A 149 3.44 -12.01 8.47
CA LEU A 149 2.20 -11.46 9.01
C LEU A 149 1.04 -12.48 8.94
N ILE A 150 0.98 -13.28 7.87
CA ILE A 150 -0.01 -14.37 7.74
C ILE A 150 0.24 -15.46 8.80
N GLU A 151 1.50 -15.88 8.99
CA GLU A 151 1.89 -16.85 10.01
C GLU A 151 1.54 -16.39 11.44
N ARG A 152 1.46 -15.08 11.65
CA ARG A 152 1.04 -14.46 12.92
C ARG A 152 -0.46 -14.20 13.02
N GLY A 153 -1.25 -14.85 12.15
CA GLY A 153 -2.71 -14.88 12.20
C GLY A 153 -3.42 -13.74 11.51
N MET A 154 -2.70 -12.97 10.67
CA MET A 154 -3.36 -11.92 9.88
C MET A 154 -4.22 -12.54 8.77
N ASP A 155 -5.47 -12.09 8.65
CA ASP A 155 -6.35 -12.51 7.57
C ASP A 155 -5.84 -12.00 6.22
N VAL A 156 -5.51 -12.94 5.32
CA VAL A 156 -5.03 -12.69 3.96
C VAL A 156 -6.02 -11.88 3.12
N ASN A 157 -7.31 -11.89 3.48
CA ASN A 157 -8.39 -11.22 2.76
C ASN A 157 -8.74 -9.85 3.34
N THR A 158 -7.89 -9.28 4.19
CA THR A 158 -8.08 -7.91 4.68
C THR A 158 -8.15 -6.91 3.53
N LYS A 159 -9.03 -5.92 3.69
CA LYS A 159 -9.25 -4.84 2.71
C LYS A 159 -8.99 -3.49 3.36
N SER A 160 -8.48 -2.56 2.57
CA SER A 160 -8.43 -1.13 2.91
C SER A 160 -9.81 -0.48 2.87
N ASP A 161 -9.91 0.77 3.31
CA ASP A 161 -11.19 1.49 3.36
C ASP A 161 -11.82 1.72 1.98
N ASP A 162 -11.03 1.74 0.90
CA ASP A 162 -11.52 1.79 -0.48
C ASP A 162 -11.89 0.40 -1.06
N GLY A 163 -11.86 -0.64 -0.23
CA GLY A 163 -12.27 -1.99 -0.56
C GLY A 163 -11.20 -2.83 -1.27
N LYS A 164 -9.96 -2.31 -1.41
CA LYS A 164 -8.88 -3.06 -2.06
C LYS A 164 -8.33 -4.13 -1.15
N SER A 165 -8.26 -5.37 -1.65
CA SER A 165 -7.61 -6.47 -0.96
C SER A 165 -6.08 -6.41 -1.07
N VAL A 166 -5.40 -7.13 -0.19
CA VAL A 166 -3.92 -7.24 -0.22
C VAL A 166 -3.45 -7.82 -1.56
N LEU A 167 -4.19 -8.76 -2.15
CA LEU A 167 -3.90 -9.32 -3.48
C LEU A 167 -3.95 -8.27 -4.60
N MET A 168 -4.86 -7.29 -4.53
CA MET A 168 -4.91 -6.18 -5.48
C MET A 168 -3.68 -5.29 -5.38
N TYR A 169 -3.17 -5.05 -4.18
CA TYR A 169 -1.92 -4.30 -3.98
C TYR A 169 -0.71 -5.06 -4.51
N ALA A 170 -0.61 -6.37 -4.27
CA ALA A 170 0.45 -7.23 -4.80
C ALA A 170 0.42 -7.29 -6.33
N ALA A 171 -0.75 -7.43 -6.95
CA ALA A 171 -0.91 -7.40 -8.39
C ALA A 171 -0.52 -6.05 -8.99
N LYS A 172 -0.87 -4.95 -8.31
CA LYS A 172 -0.51 -3.59 -8.71
C LYS A 172 1.01 -3.35 -8.61
N SER A 173 1.68 -3.88 -7.57
CA SER A 173 3.15 -3.77 -7.46
C SER A 173 3.89 -4.60 -8.50
N GLY A 174 3.28 -5.70 -8.97
CA GLY A 174 3.90 -6.64 -9.92
C GLY A 174 4.80 -7.67 -9.26
N ASP A 175 4.86 -7.71 -7.93
CA ASP A 175 5.70 -8.68 -7.21
C ASP A 175 5.04 -10.07 -7.20
N VAL A 176 5.53 -10.92 -8.11
CA VAL A 176 5.01 -12.29 -8.27
C VAL A 176 5.18 -13.15 -7.02
N PRO A 177 6.30 -13.10 -6.28
CA PRO A 177 6.41 -13.82 -5.02
C PRO A 177 5.30 -13.48 -4.04
N THR A 178 4.99 -12.19 -3.84
CA THR A 178 3.89 -11.75 -2.97
C THR A 178 2.53 -12.26 -3.48
N VAL A 179 2.25 -12.16 -4.79
CA VAL A 179 1.01 -12.70 -5.38
C VAL A 179 0.89 -14.20 -5.08
N LYS A 180 1.95 -14.97 -5.27
CA LYS A 180 1.97 -16.42 -5.01
C LYS A 180 1.77 -16.75 -3.53
N VAL A 181 2.45 -16.05 -2.63
CA VAL A 181 2.29 -16.23 -1.18
C VAL A 181 0.84 -16.00 -0.77
N LEU A 182 0.22 -14.90 -1.22
CA LEU A 182 -1.17 -14.59 -0.91
C LEU A 182 -2.13 -15.66 -1.44
N LEU A 183 -1.97 -16.09 -2.69
CA LEU A 183 -2.81 -17.12 -3.30
C LEU A 183 -2.66 -18.48 -2.59
N ALA A 184 -1.44 -18.87 -2.22
CA ALA A 184 -1.17 -20.10 -1.48
C ALA A 184 -1.84 -20.13 -0.09
N HIS A 185 -2.08 -18.96 0.50
CA HIS A 185 -2.79 -18.82 1.79
C HIS A 185 -4.27 -18.47 1.66
N GLY A 186 -4.86 -18.65 0.47
CA GLY A 186 -6.30 -18.53 0.27
C GLY A 186 -6.80 -17.11 -0.01
N ALA A 187 -5.97 -16.24 -0.58
CA ALA A 187 -6.44 -14.94 -1.04
C ALA A 187 -7.54 -15.10 -2.10
N LEU A 188 -8.65 -14.40 -1.92
CA LEU A 188 -9.81 -14.47 -2.79
C LEU A 188 -9.52 -13.76 -4.12
N ILE A 189 -9.25 -14.55 -5.16
CA ILE A 189 -8.88 -14.06 -6.48
C ILE A 189 -9.99 -13.24 -7.16
N ALA A 190 -11.24 -13.56 -6.85
CA ALA A 190 -12.43 -12.89 -7.39
C ALA A 190 -12.85 -11.64 -6.60
N ASP A 191 -12.10 -11.27 -5.56
CA ASP A 191 -12.38 -10.08 -4.77
C ASP A 191 -12.38 -8.82 -5.63
N ARG A 192 -13.21 -7.85 -5.24
CA ARG A 192 -13.40 -6.59 -5.96
C ARG A 192 -13.39 -5.41 -4.99
N ASP A 193 -12.83 -4.30 -5.43
CA ASP A 193 -12.92 -3.03 -4.72
C ASP A 193 -14.30 -2.36 -4.93
N ARG A 194 -14.46 -1.14 -4.40
CA ARG A 194 -15.71 -0.38 -4.53
C ARG A 194 -16.09 -0.05 -5.97
N LEU A 195 -15.13 -0.02 -6.90
CA LEU A 195 -15.33 0.20 -8.32
C LEU A 195 -15.47 -1.11 -9.12
N LYS A 196 -15.59 -2.25 -8.41
CA LYS A 196 -15.60 -3.62 -8.95
C LYS A 196 -14.32 -4.01 -9.69
N VAL A 197 -13.21 -3.30 -9.48
CA VAL A 197 -11.89 -3.65 -10.02
C VAL A 197 -11.29 -4.80 -9.21
N ASN A 198 -10.77 -5.83 -9.89
CA ASN A 198 -10.12 -6.97 -9.26
C ASN A 198 -8.58 -6.94 -9.42
N ALA A 199 -7.89 -7.93 -8.84
CA ALA A 199 -6.42 -8.00 -8.88
C ALA A 199 -5.88 -8.11 -10.31
N LEU A 200 -6.53 -8.88 -11.20
CA LEU A 200 -6.12 -9.04 -12.59
C LEU A 200 -6.15 -7.70 -13.34
N MET A 201 -7.20 -6.90 -13.14
CA MET A 201 -7.33 -5.58 -13.75
C MET A 201 -6.26 -4.61 -13.23
N TYR A 202 -5.91 -4.68 -11.92
CA TYR A 202 -4.82 -3.89 -11.37
C TYR A 202 -3.47 -4.25 -11.99
N GLY A 203 -3.14 -5.55 -12.08
CA GLY A 203 -1.92 -6.02 -12.73
C GLY A 203 -1.84 -5.59 -14.20
N ALA A 204 -2.96 -5.74 -14.92
CA ALA A 204 -3.06 -5.37 -16.33
C ALA A 204 -2.88 -3.86 -16.56
N ARG A 205 -3.50 -3.03 -15.73
CA ARG A 205 -3.40 -1.58 -15.79
C ARG A 205 -1.97 -1.07 -15.60
N GLU A 206 -1.22 -1.68 -14.70
CA GLU A 206 0.16 -1.27 -14.42
C GLU A 206 1.17 -1.87 -15.41
N GLY A 207 0.81 -2.93 -16.15
CA GLY A 207 1.69 -3.56 -17.13
C GLY A 207 2.47 -4.75 -16.58
N ASN A 208 2.00 -5.34 -15.51
CA ASN A 208 2.70 -6.41 -14.76
C ASN A 208 2.41 -7.78 -15.36
N VAL A 209 3.07 -8.14 -16.47
CA VAL A 209 2.84 -9.39 -17.23
C VAL A 209 2.89 -10.62 -16.34
N ALA A 210 3.95 -10.80 -15.57
CA ALA A 210 4.14 -11.99 -14.76
C ALA A 210 3.12 -12.13 -13.63
N ALA A 211 2.63 -11.01 -13.07
CA ALA A 211 1.54 -11.01 -12.09
C ALA A 211 0.19 -11.35 -12.75
N VAL A 212 -0.06 -10.84 -13.96
CA VAL A 212 -1.25 -11.18 -14.78
C VAL A 212 -1.28 -12.67 -15.08
N GLU A 213 -0.16 -13.25 -15.53
CA GLU A 213 -0.04 -14.69 -15.79
C GLU A 213 -0.29 -15.50 -14.52
N ALA A 214 0.36 -15.16 -13.41
CA ALA A 214 0.17 -15.86 -12.13
C ALA A 214 -1.28 -15.84 -11.65
N LEU A 215 -1.99 -14.73 -11.83
CA LEU A 215 -3.41 -14.62 -11.47
C LEU A 215 -4.30 -15.46 -12.38
N ILE A 216 -4.07 -15.46 -13.69
CA ILE A 216 -4.84 -16.27 -14.66
C ILE A 216 -4.60 -17.76 -14.40
N ASP A 217 -3.35 -18.18 -14.20
CA ASP A 217 -3.00 -19.57 -13.91
C ASP A 217 -3.60 -20.04 -12.57
N ALA A 218 -3.85 -19.14 -11.63
CA ALA A 218 -4.55 -19.40 -10.39
C ALA A 218 -6.09 -19.34 -10.52
N GLY A 219 -6.62 -19.14 -11.73
CA GLY A 219 -8.07 -19.21 -12.01
C GLY A 219 -8.78 -17.85 -12.07
N ALA A 220 -8.07 -16.73 -12.21
CA ALA A 220 -8.72 -15.45 -12.47
C ALA A 220 -9.47 -15.50 -13.79
N LYS A 221 -10.72 -15.01 -13.81
CA LYS A 221 -11.52 -14.93 -15.03
C LYS A 221 -10.99 -13.79 -15.91
N VAL A 222 -10.52 -14.11 -17.11
CA VAL A 222 -9.84 -13.18 -18.02
C VAL A 222 -10.75 -12.02 -18.43
N ASP A 223 -12.03 -12.32 -18.72
CA ASP A 223 -13.02 -11.34 -19.18
C ASP A 223 -13.93 -10.82 -18.07
N ASP A 224 -13.50 -10.97 -16.81
CA ASP A 224 -14.16 -10.29 -15.71
C ASP A 224 -14.06 -8.77 -15.88
N TYR A 225 -15.07 -8.00 -15.41
CA TYR A 225 -15.15 -6.56 -15.68
C TYR A 225 -15.53 -5.73 -14.45
N ASP A 226 -15.13 -4.48 -14.46
CA ASP A 226 -15.43 -3.47 -13.45
C ASP A 226 -16.82 -2.84 -13.63
N GLN A 227 -17.15 -1.82 -12.83
CA GLN A 227 -18.45 -1.12 -12.90
C GLN A 227 -18.73 -0.46 -14.26
N ASN A 228 -17.69 -0.13 -15.04
CA ASN A 228 -17.79 0.46 -16.38
C ASN A 228 -17.73 -0.61 -17.47
N LYS A 229 -17.85 -1.89 -17.10
CA LYS A 229 -17.64 -3.05 -17.97
C LYS A 229 -16.24 -3.11 -18.60
N TRP A 230 -15.21 -2.52 -17.96
CA TRP A 230 -13.85 -2.64 -18.44
C TRP A 230 -13.23 -3.92 -17.97
N THR A 231 -12.71 -4.73 -18.91
CA THR A 231 -11.92 -5.93 -18.62
C THR A 231 -10.45 -5.58 -18.35
N ALA A 232 -9.67 -6.57 -17.93
CA ALA A 232 -8.21 -6.43 -17.84
C ALA A 232 -7.60 -5.98 -19.19
N LEU A 233 -8.10 -6.51 -20.32
CA LEU A 233 -7.69 -6.11 -21.67
C LEU A 233 -7.99 -4.63 -21.93
N SER A 234 -9.20 -4.16 -21.60
CA SER A 234 -9.59 -2.75 -21.76
C SER A 234 -8.66 -1.82 -20.98
N TRP A 235 -8.33 -2.18 -19.73
CA TRP A 235 -7.39 -1.43 -18.91
C TRP A 235 -5.98 -1.40 -19.50
N ALA A 236 -5.46 -2.55 -19.98
CA ALA A 236 -4.14 -2.65 -20.61
C ALA A 236 -4.05 -1.80 -21.89
N VAL A 237 -5.06 -1.87 -22.75
CA VAL A 237 -5.15 -1.06 -23.99
C VAL A 237 -5.14 0.44 -23.65
N ARG A 238 -6.00 0.86 -22.72
CA ARG A 238 -6.05 2.27 -22.29
C ARG A 238 -4.73 2.78 -21.73
N LYS A 239 -3.98 1.92 -21.06
CA LYS A 239 -2.66 2.24 -20.44
C LYS A 239 -1.48 1.93 -21.36
N LYS A 240 -1.74 1.56 -22.62
CA LYS A 240 -0.72 1.26 -23.65
C LYS A 240 0.26 0.14 -23.23
N LYS A 241 -0.25 -0.90 -22.52
CA LYS A 241 0.56 -2.00 -22.01
C LYS A 241 0.58 -3.16 -23.00
N VAL A 242 1.39 -3.01 -24.07
CA VAL A 242 1.41 -3.93 -25.23
C VAL A 242 1.65 -5.38 -24.80
N ASP A 243 2.64 -5.65 -23.98
CA ASP A 243 3.00 -7.01 -23.56
C ASP A 243 1.87 -7.69 -22.77
N VAL A 244 1.18 -6.93 -21.91
CA VAL A 244 0.01 -7.44 -21.18
C VAL A 244 -1.15 -7.71 -22.13
N VAL A 245 -1.37 -6.84 -23.13
CA VAL A 245 -2.43 -7.06 -24.16
C VAL A 245 -2.14 -8.36 -24.91
N GLN A 246 -0.91 -8.59 -25.34
CA GLN A 246 -0.51 -9.84 -26.01
C GLN A 246 -0.75 -11.06 -25.09
N THR A 247 -0.33 -10.97 -23.84
CA THR A 247 -0.54 -12.04 -22.86
C THR A 247 -2.02 -12.35 -22.65
N LEU A 248 -2.86 -11.31 -22.43
CA LEU A 248 -4.29 -11.49 -22.19
C LEU A 248 -4.99 -12.12 -23.41
N ILE A 249 -4.64 -11.68 -24.63
CA ILE A 249 -5.17 -12.28 -25.86
C ILE A 249 -4.73 -13.75 -26.00
N ALA A 250 -3.46 -14.05 -25.72
CA ALA A 250 -2.96 -15.42 -25.73
C ALA A 250 -3.65 -16.32 -24.68
N LYS A 251 -4.12 -15.73 -23.59
CA LYS A 251 -4.89 -16.41 -22.53
C LYS A 251 -6.41 -16.39 -22.79
N GLY A 252 -6.86 -15.97 -24.00
CA GLY A 252 -8.25 -16.07 -24.46
C GLY A 252 -9.15 -14.87 -24.13
N ALA A 253 -8.57 -13.70 -23.85
CA ALA A 253 -9.36 -12.48 -23.63
C ALA A 253 -10.19 -12.11 -24.88
N ASP A 254 -11.46 -11.72 -24.68
CA ASP A 254 -12.31 -11.22 -25.75
C ASP A 254 -11.85 -9.84 -26.22
N VAL A 255 -11.20 -9.82 -27.39
CA VAL A 255 -10.69 -8.61 -28.04
C VAL A 255 -11.82 -7.64 -28.46
N ASN A 256 -13.07 -8.11 -28.47
CA ASN A 256 -14.26 -7.36 -28.89
C ASN A 256 -15.19 -6.97 -27.72
N HIS A 257 -14.79 -7.26 -26.47
CA HIS A 257 -15.60 -6.92 -25.30
C HIS A 257 -15.90 -5.42 -25.27
N LYS A 258 -17.17 -5.05 -25.19
CA LYS A 258 -17.62 -3.65 -25.15
C LYS A 258 -17.80 -3.18 -23.72
N ASP A 259 -17.32 -1.97 -23.44
CA ASP A 259 -17.56 -1.28 -22.18
C ASP A 259 -19.01 -0.78 -22.04
N SER A 260 -19.29 -0.03 -20.97
CA SER A 260 -20.64 0.53 -20.72
C SER A 260 -21.12 1.52 -21.78
N GLU A 261 -20.21 2.10 -22.57
CA GLU A 261 -20.51 3.00 -23.68
C GLU A 261 -20.59 2.27 -25.05
N GLY A 262 -20.46 0.96 -25.02
CA GLY A 262 -20.42 0.13 -26.21
C GLY A 262 -19.09 0.19 -26.96
N THR A 263 -18.05 0.74 -26.35
CA THR A 263 -16.74 0.98 -26.96
C THR A 263 -15.85 -0.25 -26.82
N PRO A 264 -15.41 -0.90 -27.92
CA PRO A 264 -14.47 -2.02 -27.87
C PRO A 264 -13.02 -1.54 -27.70
N PRO A 265 -12.07 -2.42 -27.30
CA PRO A 265 -10.65 -2.07 -27.13
C PRO A 265 -10.02 -1.39 -28.35
N LEU A 266 -10.38 -1.78 -29.57
CA LEU A 266 -9.87 -1.16 -30.80
C LEU A 266 -10.16 0.35 -30.86
N GLN A 267 -11.38 0.77 -30.53
CA GLN A 267 -11.72 2.20 -30.53
C GLN A 267 -10.93 2.96 -29.45
N ASN A 268 -10.71 2.36 -28.28
CA ASN A 268 -9.87 2.96 -27.25
C ASN A 268 -8.40 3.13 -27.71
N ALA A 269 -7.85 2.15 -28.45
CA ALA A 269 -6.51 2.26 -29.04
C ALA A 269 -6.43 3.39 -30.07
N VAL A 270 -7.46 3.54 -30.91
CA VAL A 270 -7.57 4.64 -31.89
C VAL A 270 -7.65 6.00 -31.20
N LEU A 271 -8.47 6.13 -30.17
CA LEU A 271 -8.57 7.37 -29.37
C LEU A 271 -7.25 7.74 -28.68
N ASN A 272 -6.47 6.74 -28.29
CA ASN A 272 -5.13 6.93 -27.75
C ASN A 272 -4.06 7.31 -28.81
N GLY A 273 -4.41 7.24 -30.11
CA GLY A 273 -3.46 7.44 -31.20
C GLY A 273 -2.35 6.40 -31.26
N ASP A 274 -2.58 5.20 -30.74
CA ASP A 274 -1.58 4.15 -30.61
C ASP A 274 -1.62 3.19 -31.80
N ALA A 275 -0.86 3.49 -32.85
CA ALA A 275 -0.84 2.71 -34.09
C ALA A 275 -0.36 1.27 -33.87
N LEU A 276 0.61 1.04 -32.96
CA LEU A 276 1.07 -0.32 -32.65
C LEU A 276 -0.02 -1.15 -31.97
N MET A 277 -0.74 -0.56 -31.03
CA MET A 277 -1.87 -1.21 -30.36
C MET A 277 -3.02 -1.48 -31.35
N VAL A 278 -3.31 -0.53 -32.23
CA VAL A 278 -4.33 -0.71 -33.31
C VAL A 278 -3.94 -1.89 -34.19
N ALA A 279 -2.70 -1.95 -34.68
CA ALA A 279 -2.22 -3.06 -35.50
C ALA A 279 -2.31 -4.42 -34.78
N LEU A 280 -1.90 -4.45 -33.51
CA LEU A 280 -2.00 -5.65 -32.67
C LEU A 280 -3.45 -6.15 -32.53
N LEU A 281 -4.37 -5.25 -32.17
CA LEU A 281 -5.77 -5.62 -31.98
C LEU A 281 -6.43 -6.09 -33.30
N ILE A 282 -6.17 -5.41 -34.42
CA ILE A 282 -6.64 -5.85 -35.74
C ILE A 282 -6.13 -7.25 -36.08
N LYS A 283 -4.82 -7.49 -35.91
CA LYS A 283 -4.20 -8.80 -36.12
C LYS A 283 -4.82 -9.88 -35.23
N SER A 284 -5.28 -9.51 -34.05
CA SER A 284 -5.91 -10.41 -33.07
C SER A 284 -7.41 -10.58 -33.25
N GLY A 285 -7.98 -10.11 -34.35
CA GLY A 285 -9.40 -10.32 -34.71
C GLY A 285 -10.35 -9.25 -34.17
N ALA A 286 -9.86 -8.06 -33.87
CA ALA A 286 -10.75 -6.95 -33.49
C ALA A 286 -11.72 -6.59 -34.63
N ASN A 287 -12.99 -6.44 -34.31
CA ASN A 287 -14.01 -6.05 -35.25
C ASN A 287 -13.90 -4.56 -35.62
N VAL A 288 -13.29 -4.28 -36.77
CA VAL A 288 -13.06 -2.92 -37.28
C VAL A 288 -14.37 -2.16 -37.64
N LYS A 289 -15.49 -2.90 -37.78
CA LYS A 289 -16.82 -2.34 -38.11
C LYS A 289 -17.68 -2.11 -36.85
N ALA A 290 -17.19 -2.48 -35.67
CA ALA A 290 -17.92 -2.29 -34.42
C ALA A 290 -18.25 -0.80 -34.25
N LYS A 291 -19.46 -0.52 -33.77
CA LYS A 291 -19.93 0.82 -33.41
C LYS A 291 -20.22 0.89 -31.92
N ASP A 292 -19.94 2.05 -31.36
CA ASP A 292 -20.28 2.38 -29.97
C ASP A 292 -21.77 2.78 -29.83
N GLN A 293 -22.15 3.22 -28.63
CA GLN A 293 -23.54 3.68 -28.38
C GLN A 293 -23.96 4.92 -29.20
N TYR A 294 -23.02 5.67 -29.74
CA TYR A 294 -23.26 6.84 -30.58
C TYR A 294 -23.29 6.47 -32.07
N GLY A 295 -23.18 5.20 -32.43
CA GLY A 295 -23.12 4.71 -33.77
C GLY A 295 -21.80 5.00 -34.51
N LEU A 296 -20.75 5.40 -33.79
CA LEU A 296 -19.46 5.76 -34.38
C LEU A 296 -18.54 4.53 -34.44
N SER A 297 -17.88 4.35 -35.59
CA SER A 297 -16.87 3.28 -35.78
C SER A 297 -15.43 3.76 -35.46
N ALA A 298 -14.49 2.82 -35.34
CA ALA A 298 -13.09 3.11 -35.19
C ALA A 298 -12.54 4.04 -36.30
N LEU A 299 -13.02 3.88 -37.55
CA LEU A 299 -12.62 4.72 -38.66
C LEU A 299 -13.01 6.20 -38.45
N VAL A 300 -14.21 6.45 -37.91
CA VAL A 300 -14.66 7.84 -37.64
C VAL A 300 -13.77 8.51 -36.61
N TYR A 301 -13.39 7.79 -35.54
CA TYR A 301 -12.47 8.31 -34.54
C TYR A 301 -11.07 8.55 -35.11
N ALA A 302 -10.55 7.66 -35.94
CA ALA A 302 -9.24 7.82 -36.58
C ALA A 302 -9.20 9.06 -37.47
N LEU A 303 -10.29 9.34 -38.25
CA LEU A 303 -10.42 10.54 -39.08
C LEU A 303 -10.46 11.82 -38.23
N LYS A 304 -11.23 11.82 -37.13
CA LYS A 304 -11.30 12.94 -36.18
C LYS A 304 -9.94 13.20 -35.54
N GLY A 305 -9.20 12.14 -35.19
CA GLY A 305 -7.87 12.21 -34.58
C GLY A 305 -6.76 12.59 -35.57
N LYS A 306 -7.06 12.77 -36.86
CA LYS A 306 -6.12 13.11 -37.92
C LYS A 306 -4.88 12.22 -37.97
N SER A 307 -5.07 10.92 -37.80
CA SER A 307 -3.98 9.91 -37.87
C SER A 307 -4.07 9.14 -39.22
N PRO A 308 -3.34 9.55 -40.28
CA PRO A 308 -3.39 8.93 -41.58
C PRO A 308 -3.00 7.45 -41.57
N GLU A 309 -2.03 7.11 -40.71
CA GLU A 309 -1.54 5.73 -40.53
C GLU A 309 -2.65 4.82 -39.98
N ILE A 310 -3.32 5.22 -38.89
CA ILE A 310 -4.40 4.45 -38.29
C ILE A 310 -5.60 4.36 -39.22
N VAL A 311 -5.94 5.46 -39.95
CA VAL A 311 -6.98 5.47 -40.96
C VAL A 311 -6.71 4.43 -42.05
N LYS A 312 -5.46 4.38 -42.55
CA LYS A 312 -5.06 3.37 -43.54
C LYS A 312 -5.20 1.95 -42.98
N MET A 313 -4.66 1.67 -41.79
CA MET A 313 -4.77 0.34 -41.17
C MET A 313 -6.22 -0.15 -41.05
N ILE A 314 -7.11 0.73 -40.57
CA ILE A 314 -8.53 0.36 -40.39
C ILE A 314 -9.22 0.11 -41.76
N LYS A 315 -8.93 0.91 -42.79
CA LYS A 315 -9.48 0.73 -44.14
C LYS A 315 -8.96 -0.57 -44.76
N ASP A 316 -7.66 -0.83 -44.67
CA ASP A 316 -7.04 -2.06 -45.21
C ASP A 316 -7.61 -3.31 -44.52
N ALA A 317 -8.02 -3.21 -43.28
CA ALA A 317 -8.72 -4.27 -42.53
C ALA A 317 -10.25 -4.34 -42.82
N GLY A 318 -10.77 -3.54 -43.76
CA GLY A 318 -12.18 -3.55 -44.16
C GLY A 318 -13.13 -2.67 -43.32
N GLY A 319 -12.56 -1.75 -42.54
CA GLY A 319 -13.32 -0.78 -41.75
C GLY A 319 -14.05 0.25 -42.66
N ASN A 320 -15.28 0.60 -42.29
CA ASN A 320 -16.12 1.55 -42.99
C ASN A 320 -16.80 2.52 -42.00
N TYR A 321 -17.55 3.46 -42.50
CA TYR A 321 -18.32 4.45 -41.71
C TYR A 321 -19.47 3.83 -40.92
#